data_6b2a774a3702bc8b4afe83f477caf587
#
_entry.id   6b2a774a3702bc8b4afe83f477caf587
#
_cell.length_a   1.000
_cell.length_b   1.000
_cell.length_c   1.000
_cell.angle_alpha   90.00
_cell.angle_beta   90.00
_cell.angle_gamma   90.00
#
_symmetry.space_group_name_H-M   'P 1'
#
loop_
_entity.id
_entity.type
_entity.pdbx_description
1 polymer ?
#
loop_
_entity_poly.entity_id
_entity_poly.type
_entity_poly.pdbx_seq_one_letter_code
_entity_poly.pdbx_strand_id
1 'polypeptide(L)'
;MGKSIKGLVLITGTTSGVGLNTLKPLLRFGWEVIAVNRSNKRAVEIAQKSLTDSELKNIHFIEIDLSDLDDVRNGCSEILKKFKKPINSIICNAAVYKPRLSRPERSPQGFENSMAVNHFG
;
A
#
# COMPACT_ATOMS: atom_id res chain seq x y z
N MET A 1 22.73 -18.50 3.72
CA MET A 1 21.61 -18.98 2.89
C MET A 1 20.45 -18.01 2.96
N GLY A 2 19.97 -17.56 1.84
CA GLY A 2 18.76 -16.76 1.77
C GLY A 2 17.53 -17.56 2.16
N LYS A 3 16.60 -16.93 2.87
CA LYS A 3 15.29 -17.51 3.08
C LYS A 3 14.55 -17.55 1.75
N SER A 4 13.86 -18.64 1.45
CA SER A 4 12.97 -18.70 0.30
C SER A 4 11.81 -17.73 0.51
N ILE A 5 11.40 -17.03 -0.56
CA ILE A 5 10.26 -16.13 -0.52
C ILE A 5 8.98 -16.96 -0.39
N LYS A 6 8.17 -16.68 0.64
CA LYS A 6 6.89 -17.36 0.88
C LYS A 6 5.85 -17.02 -0.17
N GLY A 7 5.87 -15.81 -0.67
CA GLY A 7 4.90 -15.35 -1.65
C GLY A 7 4.92 -13.83 -1.74
N LEU A 8 3.98 -13.31 -2.52
CA LEU A 8 3.81 -11.89 -2.78
C LEU A 8 2.55 -11.40 -2.07
N VAL A 9 2.68 -10.38 -1.23
CA VAL A 9 1.57 -9.73 -0.54
C VAL A 9 1.50 -8.26 -0.92
N LEU A 10 0.31 -7.78 -1.21
CA LEU A 10 0.04 -6.36 -1.42
C LEU A 10 -0.60 -5.79 -0.16
N ILE A 11 -0.09 -4.68 0.33
CA ILE A 11 -0.65 -3.98 1.49
C ILE A 11 -0.81 -2.49 1.18
N THR A 12 -1.95 -1.92 1.54
CA THR A 12 -2.22 -0.50 1.39
C THR A 12 -2.03 0.24 2.70
N GLY A 13 -1.47 1.47 2.63
CA GLY A 13 -1.30 2.34 3.79
C GLY A 13 -0.18 1.93 4.73
N THR A 14 1.07 2.06 4.28
CA THR A 14 2.25 1.60 5.04
C THR A 14 3.06 2.73 5.67
N THR A 15 2.54 3.96 5.72
CA THR A 15 3.30 5.11 6.23
C THR A 15 3.14 5.36 7.72
N SER A 16 2.18 4.71 8.36
CA SER A 16 1.93 4.87 9.80
C SER A 16 1.12 3.70 10.35
N GLY A 17 1.02 3.66 11.67
CA GLY A 17 0.11 2.76 12.40
C GLY A 17 0.29 1.28 12.08
N VAL A 18 -0.84 0.59 11.94
CA VAL A 18 -0.89 -0.87 11.73
C VAL A 18 -0.15 -1.28 10.45
N GLY A 19 -0.37 -0.54 9.35
CA GLY A 19 0.26 -0.85 8.07
C GLY A 19 1.79 -0.80 8.15
N LEU A 20 2.34 0.25 8.72
CA LEU A 20 3.80 0.38 8.89
C LEU A 20 4.34 -0.74 9.80
N ASN A 21 3.69 -1.00 10.92
CA ASN A 21 4.12 -2.02 11.86
C ASN A 21 3.93 -3.45 11.36
N THR A 22 3.16 -3.64 10.29
CA THR A 22 2.98 -4.95 9.64
C THR A 22 4.10 -5.28 8.66
N LEU A 23 4.78 -4.28 8.12
CA LEU A 23 5.85 -4.49 7.12
C LEU A 23 6.99 -5.34 7.64
N LYS A 24 7.49 -5.04 8.82
CA LYS A 24 8.67 -5.72 9.37
C LYS A 24 8.43 -7.21 9.63
N PRO A 25 7.34 -7.62 10.28
CA PRO A 25 7.00 -9.04 10.41
C PRO A 25 6.85 -9.75 9.07
N LEU A 26 6.15 -9.15 8.09
CA LEU A 26 5.99 -9.75 6.77
C LEU A 26 7.34 -10.02 6.11
N LEU A 27 8.22 -9.03 6.10
CA LEU A 27 9.54 -9.15 5.49
C LEU A 27 10.42 -10.16 6.24
N ARG A 28 10.36 -10.19 7.57
CA ARG A 28 11.09 -11.16 8.39
C ARG A 28 10.63 -12.59 8.15
N PHE A 29 9.33 -12.80 7.93
CA PHE A 29 8.78 -14.12 7.62
C PHE A 29 8.99 -14.56 6.17
N GLY A 30 9.65 -13.75 5.37
CA GLY A 30 10.04 -14.11 4.00
C GLY A 30 9.03 -13.74 2.92
N TRP A 31 8.10 -12.83 3.19
CA TRP A 31 7.21 -12.30 2.17
C TRP A 31 7.91 -11.24 1.33
N GLU A 32 7.61 -11.23 0.04
CA GLU A 32 7.85 -10.08 -0.83
C GLU A 32 6.62 -9.18 -0.76
N VAL A 33 6.81 -7.87 -0.62
CA VAL A 33 5.74 -6.93 -0.31
C VAL A 33 5.62 -5.87 -1.39
N ILE A 34 4.38 -5.67 -1.87
CA ILE A 34 4.02 -4.49 -2.65
C ILE A 34 3.34 -3.52 -1.69
N ALA A 35 4.00 -2.41 -1.40
CA ALA A 35 3.46 -1.38 -0.52
C ALA A 35 2.81 -0.28 -1.37
N VAL A 36 1.49 -0.14 -1.23
CA VAL A 36 0.70 0.84 -1.97
C VAL A 36 0.39 2.02 -1.06
N ASN A 37 0.83 3.20 -1.47
CA ASN A 37 0.63 4.45 -0.73
C ASN A 37 0.33 5.58 -1.70
N ARG A 38 -0.22 6.67 -1.17
CA ARG A 38 -0.49 7.88 -1.95
C ARG A 38 0.78 8.63 -2.34
N SER A 39 1.87 8.48 -1.58
CA SER A 39 3.15 9.11 -1.86
C SER A 39 4.28 8.11 -1.67
N ASN A 40 4.93 7.71 -2.76
CA ASN A 40 6.11 6.84 -2.71
C ASN A 40 7.28 7.51 -1.99
N LYS A 41 7.49 8.80 -2.21
CA LYS A 41 8.57 9.55 -1.54
C LYS A 41 8.49 9.40 -0.03
N ARG A 42 7.31 9.67 0.54
CA ARG A 42 7.08 9.57 1.99
C ARG A 42 7.19 8.12 2.47
N ALA A 43 6.62 7.18 1.73
CA ALA A 43 6.67 5.76 2.09
C ALA A 43 8.10 5.22 2.14
N VAL A 44 8.92 5.57 1.15
CA VAL A 44 10.33 5.18 1.09
C VAL A 44 11.13 5.80 2.24
N GLU A 45 10.95 7.07 2.51
CA GLU A 45 11.65 7.75 3.61
C GLU A 45 11.33 7.10 4.97
N ILE A 46 10.07 6.78 5.21
CA ILE A 46 9.63 6.13 6.46
C ILE A 46 10.18 4.71 6.55
N ALA A 47 10.12 3.96 5.47
CA ALA A 47 10.63 2.58 5.41
C ALA A 47 12.14 2.53 5.66
N GLN A 48 12.90 3.45 5.10
CA GLN A 48 14.35 3.54 5.30
C GLN A 48 14.73 3.77 6.77
N LYS A 49 13.88 4.42 7.54
CA LYS A 49 14.11 4.64 8.98
C LYS A 49 13.76 3.42 9.84
N SER A 50 12.88 2.55 9.34
CA SER A 50 12.30 1.45 10.11
C SER A 50 12.81 0.07 9.73
N LEU A 51 13.30 -0.09 8.51
CA LEU A 51 13.67 -1.37 7.92
C LEU A 51 15.17 -1.44 7.66
N THR A 52 15.73 -2.64 7.72
CA THR A 52 17.12 -2.89 7.35
C THR A 52 17.27 -2.90 5.82
N ASP A 53 18.51 -2.75 5.33
CA ASP A 53 18.80 -2.83 3.90
C ASP A 53 18.37 -4.17 3.30
N SER A 54 18.53 -5.25 4.05
CA SER A 54 18.12 -6.59 3.64
C SER A 54 16.59 -6.67 3.49
N GLU A 55 15.84 -6.09 4.42
CA GLU A 55 14.37 -6.02 4.37
C GLU A 55 13.90 -5.17 3.20
N LEU A 56 14.57 -4.04 2.94
CA LEU A 56 14.21 -3.13 1.84
C LEU A 56 14.35 -3.76 0.44
N LYS A 57 15.15 -4.80 0.28
CA LYS A 57 15.31 -5.51 -1.00
C LYS A 57 14.03 -6.25 -1.42
N ASN A 58 13.16 -6.59 -0.49
CA ASN A 58 11.96 -7.38 -0.73
C ASN A 58 10.67 -6.55 -0.65
N ILE A 59 10.78 -5.23 -0.66
CA ILE A 59 9.63 -4.33 -0.69
C ILE A 59 9.64 -3.50 -1.97
N HIS A 60 8.47 -3.38 -2.59
CA HIS A 60 8.25 -2.59 -3.79
C HIS A 60 7.19 -1.54 -3.51
N PHE A 61 7.47 -0.29 -3.85
CA PHE A 61 6.56 0.82 -3.61
C PHE A 61 5.82 1.18 -4.89
N ILE A 62 4.50 1.15 -4.82
CA ILE A 62 3.63 1.56 -5.93
C ILE A 62 2.75 2.70 -5.43
N GLU A 63 2.73 3.80 -6.18
CA GLU A 63 1.94 4.97 -5.82
C GLU A 63 0.55 4.89 -6.42
N ILE A 64 -0.47 4.84 -5.56
CA ILE A 64 -1.87 4.85 -5.96
C ILE A 64 -2.63 5.74 -4.99
N ASP A 65 -3.39 6.69 -5.53
CA ASP A 65 -4.38 7.44 -4.77
C ASP A 65 -5.69 6.65 -4.75
N LEU A 66 -6.00 6.03 -3.62
CA LEU A 66 -7.20 5.20 -3.48
C LEU A 66 -8.51 6.01 -3.54
N SER A 67 -8.45 7.34 -3.44
CA SER A 67 -9.63 8.20 -3.63
C SER A 67 -10.00 8.36 -5.10
N ASP A 68 -9.09 8.07 -6.01
CA ASP A 68 -9.27 8.19 -7.45
C ASP A 68 -9.37 6.80 -8.10
N LEU A 69 -10.57 6.40 -8.53
CA LEU A 69 -10.79 5.07 -9.09
C LEU A 69 -10.05 4.85 -10.42
N ASP A 70 -9.81 5.90 -11.18
CA ASP A 70 -8.98 5.79 -12.41
C ASP A 70 -7.54 5.49 -12.04
N ASP A 71 -7.01 6.13 -11.02
CA ASP A 71 -5.66 5.85 -10.51
C ASP A 71 -5.55 4.43 -9.95
N VAL A 72 -6.58 3.95 -9.26
CA VAL A 72 -6.65 2.55 -8.79
C VAL A 72 -6.55 1.58 -9.96
N ARG A 73 -7.32 1.78 -11.03
CA ARG A 73 -7.29 0.92 -12.22
C ARG A 73 -5.92 0.94 -12.89
N ASN A 74 -5.37 2.13 -13.07
CA ASN A 74 -4.06 2.29 -13.70
C ASN A 74 -2.95 1.66 -12.85
N GLY A 75 -2.99 1.86 -11.54
CA GLY A 75 -2.04 1.25 -10.61
C GLY A 75 -2.12 -0.27 -10.57
N CYS A 76 -3.32 -0.83 -10.59
CA CYS A 76 -3.50 -2.28 -10.67
C CYS A 76 -2.95 -2.85 -11.98
N SER A 77 -3.17 -2.17 -13.10
CA SER A 77 -2.61 -2.58 -14.39
C SER A 77 -1.09 -2.55 -14.38
N GLU A 78 -0.50 -1.53 -13.78
CA GLU A 78 0.96 -1.42 -13.61
C GLU A 78 1.52 -2.58 -12.77
N ILE A 79 0.86 -2.91 -11.67
CA ILE A 79 1.25 -4.02 -10.80
C ILE A 79 1.21 -5.33 -11.56
N LEU A 80 0.14 -5.60 -12.31
CA LEU A 80 -0.01 -6.83 -13.08
C LEU A 80 1.03 -6.96 -14.19
N LYS A 81 1.47 -5.86 -14.77
CA LYS A 81 2.54 -5.85 -15.78
C LYS A 81 3.92 -6.05 -15.17
N LYS A 82 4.17 -5.47 -14.01
CA LYS A 82 5.47 -5.49 -13.35
C LYS A 82 5.76 -6.83 -12.67
N PHE A 83 4.77 -7.40 -11.99
CA PHE A 83 4.94 -8.64 -11.25
C PHE A 83 4.34 -9.81 -12.03
N LYS A 84 5.22 -10.69 -12.54
CA LYS A 84 4.85 -11.83 -13.37
C LYS A 84 4.51 -13.08 -12.56
N LYS A 85 4.08 -12.90 -11.33
CA LYS A 85 3.73 -13.99 -10.41
C LYS A 85 2.44 -13.62 -9.66
N PRO A 86 1.72 -14.62 -9.15
CA PRO A 86 0.45 -14.35 -8.47
C PRO A 86 0.66 -13.57 -7.18
N ILE A 87 -0.29 -12.69 -6.88
CA ILE A 87 -0.40 -12.04 -5.58
C ILE A 87 -1.12 -13.02 -4.67
N ASN A 88 -0.44 -13.50 -3.63
CA ASN A 88 -0.96 -14.53 -2.74
C ASN A 88 -1.90 -13.98 -1.67
N SER A 89 -1.73 -12.70 -1.31
CA SER A 89 -2.53 -12.06 -0.27
C SER A 89 -2.64 -10.57 -0.52
N ILE A 90 -3.79 -9.99 -0.17
CA ILE A 90 -4.02 -8.53 -0.22
C ILE A 90 -4.50 -8.10 1.16
N ILE A 91 -3.81 -7.09 1.73
CA ILE A 91 -4.17 -6.49 3.01
C ILE A 91 -4.68 -5.08 2.74
N CYS A 92 -5.99 -4.91 2.77
CA CYS A 92 -6.66 -3.62 2.59
C CYS A 92 -6.66 -2.86 3.92
N ASN A 93 -5.57 -2.15 4.21
CA ASN A 93 -5.36 -1.47 5.48
C ASN A 93 -5.58 0.05 5.39
N ALA A 94 -5.31 0.67 4.25
CA ALA A 94 -5.44 2.13 4.09
C ALA A 94 -6.87 2.59 4.39
N ALA A 95 -6.99 3.65 5.18
CA ALA A 95 -8.28 4.24 5.53
C ALA A 95 -8.12 5.73 5.80
N VAL A 96 -9.20 6.48 5.56
CA VAL A 96 -9.31 7.90 5.86
C VAL A 96 -10.41 8.10 6.87
N TYR A 97 -10.11 8.85 7.93
CA TYR A 97 -11.08 9.23 8.94
C TYR A 97 -10.87 10.69 9.36
N LYS A 98 -11.82 11.54 9.01
CA LYS A 98 -11.76 12.98 9.31
C LYS A 98 -13.06 13.41 10.03
N PRO A 99 -13.18 13.13 11.34
CA PRO A 99 -14.44 13.34 12.06
C PRO A 99 -14.83 14.80 12.24
N ARG A 100 -13.92 15.73 12.03
CA ARG A 100 -14.14 17.19 12.26
C ARG A 100 -14.38 18.00 11.00
N LEU A 101 -14.62 17.34 9.86
CA LEU A 101 -14.97 18.07 8.64
C LEU A 101 -16.35 18.66 8.76
N SER A 102 -16.49 19.95 8.47
CA SER A 102 -17.76 20.65 8.43
C SER A 102 -18.56 20.32 7.15
N ARG A 103 -17.89 19.92 6.09
CA ARG A 103 -18.47 19.53 4.80
C ARG A 103 -17.80 18.27 4.29
N PRO A 104 -18.52 17.38 3.59
CA PRO A 104 -17.90 16.20 2.96
C PRO A 104 -16.90 16.63 1.88
N GLU A 105 -15.73 16.03 1.89
CA GLU A 105 -14.80 16.08 0.75
C GLU A 105 -15.28 15.03 -0.28
N ARG A 106 -15.09 15.33 -1.57
CA ARG A 106 -15.47 14.42 -2.65
C ARG A 106 -14.27 13.98 -3.47
N SER A 107 -14.33 12.72 -3.92
CA SER A 107 -13.33 12.16 -4.82
C SER A 107 -13.52 12.69 -6.24
N PRO A 108 -12.54 12.46 -7.15
CA PRO A 108 -12.67 12.84 -8.56
C PRO A 108 -13.93 12.29 -9.23
N GLN A 109 -14.40 11.11 -8.83
CA GLN A 109 -15.62 10.50 -9.38
C GLN A 109 -16.90 10.93 -8.64
N GLY A 110 -16.80 11.89 -7.70
CA GLY A 110 -17.93 12.48 -7.00
C GLY A 110 -18.42 11.75 -5.76
N PHE A 111 -17.74 10.69 -5.34
CA PHE A 111 -18.07 9.97 -4.10
C PHE A 111 -17.59 10.75 -2.87
N GLU A 112 -18.26 10.57 -1.73
CA GLU A 112 -17.75 11.06 -0.46
C GLU A 112 -16.37 10.44 -0.22
N ASN A 113 -15.39 11.24 0.21
CA ASN A 113 -13.97 10.84 0.15
C ASN A 113 -13.64 9.62 1.02
N SER A 114 -14.22 9.51 2.21
CA SER A 114 -13.99 8.34 3.06
C SER A 114 -14.53 7.06 2.43
N MET A 115 -15.69 7.12 1.79
CA MET A 115 -16.24 6.00 1.03
C MET A 115 -15.39 5.65 -0.17
N ALA A 116 -14.90 6.66 -0.89
CA ALA A 116 -14.02 6.44 -2.05
C ALA A 116 -12.75 5.69 -1.65
N VAL A 117 -12.08 6.11 -0.58
CA VAL A 117 -10.83 5.47 -0.11
C VAL A 117 -11.10 4.14 0.58
N ASN A 118 -12.04 4.12 1.53
CA ASN A 118 -12.17 3.00 2.47
C ASN A 118 -12.97 1.83 1.90
N HIS A 119 -13.75 2.05 0.86
CA HIS A 119 -14.62 1.02 0.29
C HIS A 119 -14.41 0.83 -1.22
N PHE A 120 -14.55 1.88 -2.02
CA PHE A 120 -14.44 1.76 -3.48
C PHE A 120 -13.00 1.63 -3.97
N GLY A 121 -12.06 2.31 -3.33
CA GLY A 121 -10.64 2.22 -3.64
C GLY A 121 -10.01 0.96 -3.11
#